data_3135c30c9cfdc91e7d16408bd03daea2
#
_entry.id   3135c30c9cfdc91e7d16408bd03daea2
#
_cell.length_a   1.000
_cell.length_b   1.000
_cell.length_c   1.000
_cell.angle_alpha   90.00
_cell.angle_beta   90.00
_cell.angle_gamma   90.00
#
_symmetry.space_group_name_H-M   'P 1'
#
loop_
_entity.id
_entity.type
_entity.pdbx_description
1 polymer ?
#
loop_
_entity_poly.entity_id
_entity_poly.type
_entity_poly.pdbx_seq_one_letter_code
_entity_poly.pdbx_strand_id
1 'polypeptide(L)'
;MNLSLLSRYAXFACIALFTLLSLPFLGSTEWLWPFTLLGVALSLLGLFDLIQTPHAVRRNYPILGNIRYLVEGIRPEIRQYLLEADGDALPFSRAQRSLVYSRAKNESSEKPFGTLIDVYTAGYEFISHSMRPAPLSDPCEFRVDIGGPQCSKPYSASLFNVSAMSFGALSANAIRSLNRGAQMGNFYHDTGEGSISPYHRENGGDLVWELGSGYFGCRTRDGKFDPERFAAQALDPQVKMIEIKLSQGAKPGHGGILPKHKVTPEIAATRGVPMGEDCVSPSRHSAFSTPIELMQFIAQLRELSGGKPVGFKFCLGHPWEFMGIAKAMLETGILPDFIVVDGKEGGTGAAPLEFTDHIGVPLREGLLFVHNTLVGLNLRDKIKVGASGKIVSAFDIASVLATGADWANSARGFMFAIGCIQSQSCHTNKCPTGVATQDPLRQRALVVPDKAERVRNFHRNTLKGLAEMLAAAGLEHPSQLEAKHLVRRITDTEIRLFSQLHYFLKPGELLSGKIEGEFYERMWNMARADSFDAAA
;
A
#
# COMPACT_ATOMS: atom_id res chain seq x y z
N MET A 1 2.13 59.89 5.82
CA MET A 1 2.28 58.59 5.15
C MET A 1 3.14 57.70 6.04
N ASN A 2 2.60 56.58 6.53
CA ASN A 2 3.25 55.72 7.55
C ASN A 2 4.47 55.04 6.96
N LEU A 3 5.65 55.24 7.55
CA LEU A 3 6.92 54.61 7.12
C LEU A 3 6.82 53.06 7.02
N SER A 4 5.96 52.45 7.83
CA SER A 4 5.73 51.02 7.81
C SER A 4 5.03 50.48 6.55
N LEU A 5 4.30 51.37 5.84
CA LEU A 5 3.65 51.00 4.58
C LEU A 5 4.65 51.00 3.41
N LEU A 6 5.68 51.86 3.49
CA LEU A 6 6.70 51.93 2.45
C LEU A 6 7.71 50.78 2.51
N SER A 7 7.98 50.25 3.71
CA SER A 7 9.00 49.19 3.87
C SER A 7 8.65 47.89 3.11
N ARG A 8 7.34 47.61 2.93
CA ARG A 8 6.87 46.40 2.24
C ARG A 8 7.22 46.39 0.74
N TYR A 9 7.24 47.58 0.13
CA TYR A 9 7.47 47.71 -1.30
C TYR A 9 8.92 48.12 -1.62
N ALA A 10 9.72 48.36 -0.59
CA ALA A 10 11.09 48.90 -0.75
C ALA A 10 11.97 48.05 -1.69
N UNK A 11 11.90 46.69 -1.75
CA UNK A 11 12.53 45.93 -2.49
C UNK A 11 12.32 46.14 -3.81
N PHE A 12 11.10 46.10 -4.05
CA PHE A 12 10.67 46.31 -5.44
C PHE A 12 11.05 47.70 -5.97
N ALA A 13 10.75 48.72 -5.17
CA ALA A 13 11.02 50.10 -5.58
C ALA A 13 12.52 50.35 -5.86
N CYS A 14 13.41 49.83 -5.03
CA CYS A 14 14.86 49.95 -5.22
C CYS A 14 15.32 49.25 -6.50
N ILE A 15 14.81 48.04 -6.76
CA ILE A 15 15.16 47.28 -7.96
C ILE A 15 14.66 47.97 -9.21
N ALA A 16 13.41 48.46 -9.18
CA ALA A 16 12.83 49.18 -10.31
C ALA A 16 13.58 50.47 -10.59
N LEU A 17 13.93 51.22 -9.53
CA LEU A 17 14.72 52.47 -9.66
C LEU A 17 16.11 52.17 -10.22
N PHE A 18 16.80 51.16 -9.67
CA PHE A 18 18.12 50.74 -10.20
C PHE A 18 17.99 50.40 -11.69
N THR A 19 16.99 49.62 -12.06
CA THR A 19 16.76 49.23 -13.45
C THR A 19 16.61 50.45 -14.36
N LEU A 20 15.73 51.39 -13.95
CA LEU A 20 15.50 52.60 -14.74
C LEU A 20 16.76 53.45 -14.88
N LEU A 21 17.55 53.57 -13.79
CA LEU A 21 18.76 54.39 -13.79
C LEU A 21 19.91 53.73 -14.59
N SER A 22 19.95 52.38 -14.67
CA SER A 22 21.02 51.68 -15.41
C SER A 22 20.79 51.63 -16.92
N LEU A 23 19.52 51.72 -17.40
CA LEU A 23 19.21 51.63 -18.83
C LEU A 23 20.01 52.60 -19.74
N PRO A 24 20.12 53.89 -19.39
CA PRO A 24 20.87 54.82 -20.26
C PRO A 24 22.36 54.52 -20.38
N PHE A 25 22.94 53.76 -19.40
CA PHE A 25 24.37 53.50 -19.38
C PHE A 25 24.79 52.19 -20.06
N LEU A 26 23.82 51.43 -20.60
CA LEU A 26 24.11 50.13 -21.24
C LEU A 26 25.01 50.25 -22.46
N GLY A 27 24.94 51.38 -23.19
CA GLY A 27 25.79 51.59 -24.36
C GLY A 27 27.24 51.96 -24.04
N SER A 28 27.50 52.39 -22.80
CA SER A 28 28.82 52.83 -22.38
C SER A 28 29.49 51.91 -21.37
N THR A 29 28.77 50.99 -20.77
CA THR A 29 29.25 50.18 -19.63
C THR A 29 28.79 48.72 -19.77
N GLU A 30 29.59 47.90 -20.46
CA GLU A 30 29.19 46.52 -20.80
C GLU A 30 28.92 45.63 -19.59
N TRP A 31 29.63 45.82 -18.49
CA TRP A 31 29.46 44.97 -17.29
C TRP A 31 28.10 45.21 -16.59
N LEU A 32 27.37 46.28 -16.94
CA LEU A 32 26.04 46.52 -16.39
C LEU A 32 24.95 45.62 -17.00
N TRP A 33 25.19 45.06 -18.19
CA TRP A 33 24.15 44.26 -18.89
C TRP A 33 23.51 43.17 -18.04
N PRO A 34 24.31 42.26 -17.39
CA PRO A 34 23.66 41.19 -16.62
C PRO A 34 22.84 41.72 -15.43
N PHE A 35 23.29 42.78 -14.77
CA PHE A 35 22.58 43.35 -13.62
C PHE A 35 21.32 44.07 -14.07
N THR A 36 21.36 44.78 -15.18
CA THR A 36 20.18 45.45 -15.72
C THR A 36 19.14 44.42 -16.21
N LEU A 37 19.59 43.35 -16.91
CA LEU A 37 18.66 42.29 -17.33
C LEU A 37 18.00 41.61 -16.13
N LEU A 38 18.76 41.32 -15.08
CA LEU A 38 18.22 40.77 -13.84
C LEU A 38 17.24 41.78 -13.21
N GLY A 39 17.60 43.07 -13.18
CA GLY A 39 16.73 44.13 -12.67
C GLY A 39 15.40 44.24 -13.44
N VAL A 40 15.45 44.15 -14.78
CA VAL A 40 14.24 44.11 -15.63
C VAL A 40 13.37 42.93 -15.27
N ALA A 41 13.97 41.70 -15.20
CA ALA A 41 13.23 40.47 -14.87
C ALA A 41 12.55 40.57 -13.50
N LEU A 42 13.31 41.04 -12.49
CA LEU A 42 12.76 41.20 -11.12
C LEU A 42 11.70 42.33 -11.06
N SER A 43 11.88 43.41 -11.84
CA SER A 43 10.87 44.50 -11.91
C SER A 43 9.56 43.98 -12.53
N LEU A 44 9.66 43.20 -13.61
CA LEU A 44 8.48 42.58 -14.23
C LEU A 44 7.80 41.60 -13.25
N LEU A 45 8.58 40.80 -12.54
CA LEU A 45 8.06 39.88 -11.49
C LEU A 45 7.34 40.67 -10.40
N GLY A 46 7.98 41.76 -9.92
CA GLY A 46 7.36 42.60 -8.87
C GLY A 46 6.06 43.26 -9.33
N LEU A 47 6.03 43.74 -10.59
CA LEU A 47 4.82 44.28 -11.17
C LEU A 47 3.70 43.23 -11.27
N PHE A 48 4.04 42.04 -11.74
CA PHE A 48 3.12 40.88 -11.77
C PHE A 48 2.60 40.59 -10.37
N ASP A 49 3.48 40.54 -9.36
CA ASP A 49 3.09 40.30 -7.97
C ASP A 49 2.08 41.34 -7.45
N LEU A 50 2.22 42.60 -7.83
CA LEU A 50 1.29 43.67 -7.43
C LEU A 50 -0.08 43.51 -8.07
N ILE A 51 -0.13 43.05 -9.33
CA ILE A 51 -1.37 42.97 -10.11
C ILE A 51 -2.16 41.71 -9.80
N GLN A 52 -1.46 40.55 -9.62
CA GLN A 52 -2.15 39.28 -9.39
C GLN A 52 -2.98 39.31 -8.10
N THR A 53 -4.08 38.55 -8.07
CA THR A 53 -5.04 38.55 -6.96
C THR A 53 -4.96 37.29 -6.05
N PRO A 54 -4.51 36.10 -6.53
CA PRO A 54 -4.56 34.87 -5.71
C PRO A 54 -3.67 34.89 -4.46
N HIS A 55 -2.54 35.61 -4.50
CA HIS A 55 -1.51 35.47 -3.43
C HIS A 55 -1.28 36.79 -2.70
N ALA A 56 -1.97 36.99 -1.56
CA ALA A 56 -1.87 38.21 -0.76
C ALA A 56 -0.43 38.53 -0.30
N VAL A 57 0.36 37.49 0.04
CA VAL A 57 1.76 37.69 0.51
C VAL A 57 2.64 38.27 -0.61
N ARG A 58 2.53 37.75 -1.83
CA ARG A 58 3.26 38.30 -2.99
C ARG A 58 2.86 39.77 -3.25
N ARG A 59 1.57 40.04 -3.17
CA ARG A 59 1.03 41.39 -3.40
C ARG A 59 1.52 42.40 -2.36
N ASN A 60 1.68 41.97 -1.10
CA ASN A 60 2.17 42.83 -0.02
C ASN A 60 3.70 42.96 0.00
N TYR A 61 4.42 41.94 -0.49
CA TYR A 61 5.88 41.90 -0.51
C TYR A 61 6.33 41.48 -1.91
N PRO A 62 6.21 42.35 -2.92
CA PRO A 62 6.58 42.00 -4.30
C PRO A 62 8.03 41.53 -4.35
N ILE A 63 8.31 40.51 -5.16
CA ILE A 63 9.59 39.80 -5.31
C ILE A 63 9.89 38.96 -4.06
N LEU A 64 10.00 39.56 -2.87
CA LEU A 64 10.37 38.88 -1.64
C LEU A 64 9.37 37.78 -1.26
N GLY A 65 8.06 38.04 -1.51
CA GLY A 65 7.01 37.07 -1.22
C GLY A 65 7.19 35.73 -1.96
N ASN A 66 7.88 35.74 -3.09
CA ASN A 66 8.15 34.52 -3.86
C ASN A 66 9.12 33.57 -3.16
N ILE A 67 10.03 34.10 -2.31
CA ILE A 67 10.98 33.29 -1.53
C ILE A 67 10.21 32.30 -0.64
N ARG A 68 9.13 32.78 0.00
CA ARG A 68 8.28 31.92 0.83
C ARG A 68 7.76 30.71 0.04
N TYR A 69 7.21 30.95 -1.16
CA TYR A 69 6.64 29.88 -1.97
C TYR A 69 7.72 28.94 -2.51
N LEU A 70 8.90 29.47 -2.82
CA LEU A 70 10.05 28.65 -3.19
C LEU A 70 10.43 27.71 -2.04
N VAL A 71 10.58 28.26 -0.83
CA VAL A 71 10.93 27.45 0.36
C VAL A 71 9.83 26.43 0.67
N GLU A 72 8.55 26.83 0.58
CA GLU A 72 7.44 25.88 0.75
C GLU A 72 7.46 24.77 -0.31
N GLY A 73 7.86 25.11 -1.54
CA GLY A 73 7.95 24.16 -2.63
C GLY A 73 9.03 23.10 -2.44
N ILE A 74 10.15 23.46 -1.80
CA ILE A 74 11.26 22.51 -1.54
C ILE A 74 11.25 21.97 -0.11
N ARG A 75 10.25 22.37 0.69
CA ARG A 75 10.13 21.92 2.10
C ARG A 75 10.09 20.39 2.26
N PRO A 76 9.37 19.63 1.40
CA PRO A 76 9.36 18.18 1.55
C PRO A 76 10.75 17.56 1.42
N GLU A 77 11.56 18.05 0.49
CA GLU A 77 12.93 17.59 0.29
C GLU A 77 13.83 17.98 1.47
N ILE A 78 13.73 19.23 1.93
CA ILE A 78 14.48 19.69 3.10
C ILE A 78 14.14 18.82 4.31
N ARG A 79 12.85 18.58 4.56
CA ARG A 79 12.41 17.73 5.68
C ARG A 79 12.98 16.32 5.54
N GLN A 80 12.79 15.70 4.37
CA GLN A 80 13.14 14.27 4.17
C GLN A 80 14.66 14.03 4.21
N TYR A 81 15.45 14.97 3.70
CA TYR A 81 16.89 14.73 3.53
C TYR A 81 17.77 15.41 4.58
N LEU A 82 17.26 16.46 5.25
CA LEU A 82 18.07 17.25 6.17
C LEU A 82 17.54 17.23 7.61
N LEU A 83 16.22 17.14 7.80
CA LEU A 83 15.61 17.30 9.13
C LEU A 83 15.02 16.02 9.70
N GLU A 84 14.59 15.07 8.86
CA GLU A 84 13.95 13.84 9.32
C GLU A 84 14.95 12.96 10.08
N ALA A 85 14.64 12.65 11.33
CA ALA A 85 15.43 11.70 12.11
C ALA A 85 15.23 10.27 11.56
N ASP A 86 16.20 9.39 11.77
CA ASP A 86 16.17 8.02 11.24
C ASP A 86 14.96 7.22 11.74
N GLY A 87 14.44 7.54 12.91
CA GLY A 87 13.29 6.88 13.50
C GLY A 87 11.93 7.48 13.16
N ASP A 88 11.87 8.65 12.51
CA ASP A 88 10.58 9.28 12.14
C ASP A 88 9.84 8.37 11.17
N ALA A 89 8.66 7.91 11.57
CA ALA A 89 7.99 6.77 10.92
C ALA A 89 6.88 7.15 9.93
N LEU A 90 6.76 8.41 9.51
CA LEU A 90 5.62 8.85 8.68
C LEU A 90 6.04 9.23 7.27
N PRO A 91 5.54 8.56 6.24
CA PRO A 91 4.82 7.26 6.29
C PRO A 91 5.71 6.05 6.54
N PHE A 92 7.01 6.11 6.14
CA PHE A 92 8.06 5.12 6.47
C PHE A 92 9.29 5.87 6.93
N SER A 93 9.91 5.41 8.02
CA SER A 93 11.13 6.01 8.54
C SER A 93 12.29 5.84 7.55
N ARG A 94 13.31 6.67 7.73
CA ARG A 94 14.56 6.55 6.96
C ARG A 94 15.20 5.17 7.18
N ALA A 95 15.16 4.66 8.42
CA ALA A 95 15.69 3.32 8.73
C ALA A 95 14.98 2.22 7.93
N GLN A 96 13.63 2.28 7.86
CA GLN A 96 12.85 1.31 7.09
C GLN A 96 13.19 1.37 5.58
N ARG A 97 13.26 2.60 5.01
CA ARG A 97 13.60 2.76 3.60
C ARG A 97 15.02 2.26 3.31
N SER A 98 15.98 2.60 4.17
CA SER A 98 17.38 2.16 4.03
C SER A 98 17.49 0.64 4.05
N LEU A 99 16.77 -0.02 4.96
CA LEU A 99 16.74 -1.49 5.02
C LEU A 99 16.28 -2.08 3.67
N VAL A 100 15.20 -1.54 3.09
CA VAL A 100 14.71 -2.03 1.80
C VAL A 100 15.75 -1.79 0.70
N TYR A 101 16.35 -0.59 0.65
CA TYR A 101 17.35 -0.25 -0.37
C TYR A 101 18.57 -1.18 -0.29
N SER A 102 19.09 -1.44 0.92
CA SER A 102 20.24 -2.33 1.11
C SER A 102 19.90 -3.75 0.69
N ARG A 103 18.75 -4.29 1.13
CA ARG A 103 18.30 -5.63 0.75
C ARG A 103 18.09 -5.76 -0.76
N ALA A 104 17.51 -4.73 -1.40
CA ALA A 104 17.26 -4.73 -2.84
C ALA A 104 18.56 -4.72 -3.64
N LYS A 105 19.57 -3.99 -3.18
CA LYS A 105 20.88 -3.93 -3.82
C LYS A 105 21.80 -5.10 -3.46
N ASN A 106 21.35 -5.96 -2.54
CA ASN A 106 22.16 -7.06 -2.01
C ASN A 106 23.38 -6.56 -1.25
N GLU A 107 23.24 -5.40 -0.58
CA GLU A 107 24.26 -4.81 0.30
C GLU A 107 24.03 -5.31 1.72
N SER A 108 25.07 -5.34 2.55
CA SER A 108 24.95 -5.71 3.95
C SER A 108 23.98 -4.76 4.69
N SER A 109 23.10 -5.33 5.48
CA SER A 109 22.20 -4.56 6.37
C SER A 109 22.66 -4.63 7.83
N GLU A 110 23.85 -5.21 8.07
CA GLU A 110 24.45 -5.29 9.40
C GLU A 110 24.91 -3.90 9.87
N LYS A 111 24.78 -3.65 11.17
CA LYS A 111 25.20 -2.38 11.76
C LYS A 111 26.03 -2.63 13.01
N PRO A 112 27.12 -1.87 13.20
CA PRO A 112 27.90 -1.95 14.41
C PRO A 112 27.23 -1.26 15.60
N PHE A 113 27.76 -1.47 16.79
CA PHE A 113 27.39 -0.86 18.09
C PHE A 113 26.07 -1.36 18.69
N GLY A 114 25.18 -2.03 17.93
CA GLY A 114 23.92 -2.52 18.47
C GLY A 114 22.72 -1.69 18.04
N THR A 115 21.62 -1.79 18.80
CA THR A 115 20.35 -1.16 18.42
C THR A 115 20.39 0.37 18.47
N LEU A 116 19.74 0.99 17.49
CA LEU A 116 19.49 2.44 17.46
C LEU A 116 18.07 2.78 17.92
N ILE A 117 17.33 1.77 18.40
CA ILE A 117 15.96 1.93 18.89
C ILE A 117 15.99 1.95 20.41
N ASP A 118 15.23 2.87 21.03
CA ASP A 118 15.03 2.85 22.47
C ASP A 118 14.11 1.68 22.83
N VAL A 119 14.71 0.61 23.32
CA VAL A 119 13.99 -0.64 23.66
C VAL A 119 13.17 -0.51 24.95
N TYR A 120 13.27 0.63 25.65
CA TYR A 120 12.48 0.89 26.88
C TYR A 120 11.24 1.75 26.60
N THR A 121 11.06 2.23 25.36
CA THR A 121 9.89 3.01 24.98
C THR A 121 8.64 2.13 24.93
N ALA A 122 7.52 2.62 25.48
CA ALA A 122 6.21 1.95 25.37
C ALA A 122 5.85 1.72 23.91
N GLY A 123 5.35 0.52 23.61
CA GLY A 123 5.02 0.11 22.25
C GLY A 123 6.15 -0.65 21.55
N TYR A 124 7.36 -0.72 22.13
CA TYR A 124 8.44 -1.53 21.55
C TYR A 124 8.04 -3.01 21.55
N GLU A 125 8.27 -3.67 20.42
CA GLU A 125 7.93 -5.09 20.22
C GLU A 125 9.17 -5.89 19.87
N PHE A 126 9.19 -7.16 20.31
CA PHE A 126 10.30 -8.07 20.05
C PHE A 126 9.82 -9.51 20.10
N ILE A 127 10.66 -10.41 19.53
CA ILE A 127 10.45 -11.86 19.60
C ILE A 127 11.46 -12.41 20.62
N SER A 128 10.99 -13.26 21.54
CA SER A 128 11.85 -13.90 22.53
C SER A 128 12.75 -14.95 21.86
N HIS A 129 14.04 -14.88 22.10
CA HIS A 129 14.97 -15.89 21.60
C HIS A 129 14.94 -17.12 22.50
N SER A 130 15.37 -18.26 21.93
CA SER A 130 15.47 -19.53 22.65
C SER A 130 16.91 -19.75 23.16
N MET A 131 17.05 -20.38 24.31
CA MET A 131 18.35 -20.89 24.77
C MET A 131 18.81 -22.12 23.96
N ARG A 132 17.90 -22.64 23.11
CA ARG A 132 18.18 -23.72 22.18
C ARG A 132 17.74 -23.30 20.77
N PRO A 133 18.53 -22.48 20.08
CA PRO A 133 18.18 -22.07 18.72
C PRO A 133 18.02 -23.27 17.78
N ALA A 134 17.14 -23.12 16.80
CA ALA A 134 16.91 -24.17 15.80
C ALA A 134 17.93 -24.04 14.66
N PRO A 135 18.13 -25.09 13.86
CA PRO A 135 18.91 -24.97 12.62
C PRO A 135 18.27 -23.96 11.67
N LEU A 136 19.10 -23.33 10.85
CA LEU A 136 18.62 -22.34 9.87
C LEU A 136 17.89 -23.07 8.73
N SER A 137 16.63 -22.72 8.54
CA SER A 137 15.79 -23.29 7.47
C SER A 137 16.02 -22.56 6.15
N ASP A 138 15.79 -23.26 5.03
CA ASP A 138 15.88 -22.64 3.71
C ASP A 138 14.66 -21.74 3.47
N PRO A 139 14.86 -20.41 3.27
CA PRO A 139 13.73 -19.51 2.99
C PRO A 139 12.94 -19.88 1.73
N CYS A 140 13.49 -20.63 0.81
CA CYS A 140 12.80 -21.08 -0.40
C CYS A 140 11.63 -22.02 -0.08
N GLU A 141 11.67 -22.67 1.09
CA GLU A 141 10.62 -23.56 1.57
C GLU A 141 9.48 -22.82 2.29
N PHE A 142 9.63 -21.51 2.52
CA PHE A 142 8.61 -20.71 3.20
C PHE A 142 7.45 -20.42 2.23
N ARG A 143 6.53 -21.39 2.14
CA ARG A 143 5.41 -21.33 1.22
C ARG A 143 4.09 -21.66 1.94
N VAL A 144 2.99 -21.21 1.34
CA VAL A 144 1.63 -21.42 1.85
C VAL A 144 0.77 -21.97 0.71
N ASP A 145 0.19 -23.12 0.92
CA ASP A 145 -0.76 -23.69 -0.05
C ASP A 145 -2.12 -23.02 0.15
N ILE A 146 -2.56 -22.26 -0.85
CA ILE A 146 -3.81 -21.51 -0.85
C ILE A 146 -4.82 -22.23 -1.74
N GLY A 147 -5.95 -22.59 -1.16
CA GLY A 147 -7.01 -23.33 -1.80
C GLY A 147 -7.77 -24.12 -0.74
N GLY A 148 -9.03 -23.77 -0.54
CA GLY A 148 -9.89 -24.42 0.45
C GLY A 148 -10.51 -25.71 -0.08
N PRO A 149 -11.45 -26.29 0.67
CA PRO A 149 -12.02 -27.60 0.28
C PRO A 149 -12.77 -27.60 -1.05
N GLN A 150 -13.16 -26.43 -1.55
CA GLN A 150 -13.91 -26.29 -2.81
C GLN A 150 -13.03 -25.88 -3.99
N CYS A 151 -11.73 -25.72 -3.76
CA CYS A 151 -10.75 -25.35 -4.78
C CYS A 151 -10.14 -26.61 -5.40
N SER A 152 -10.16 -26.71 -6.73
CA SER A 152 -9.56 -27.87 -7.41
C SER A 152 -8.14 -27.61 -7.93
N LYS A 153 -7.69 -26.35 -7.90
CA LYS A 153 -6.36 -25.96 -8.39
C LYS A 153 -5.65 -25.05 -7.37
N PRO A 154 -5.28 -25.60 -6.22
CA PRO A 154 -4.61 -24.79 -5.19
C PRO A 154 -3.29 -24.23 -5.71
N TYR A 155 -2.86 -23.11 -5.11
CA TYR A 155 -1.64 -22.41 -5.49
C TYR A 155 -0.68 -22.35 -4.28
N SER A 156 0.57 -22.74 -4.50
CA SER A 156 1.60 -22.64 -3.48
C SER A 156 2.25 -21.25 -3.59
N ALA A 157 1.88 -20.34 -2.71
CA ALA A 157 2.38 -18.97 -2.68
C ALA A 157 3.62 -18.85 -1.80
N SER A 158 4.50 -17.93 -2.15
CA SER A 158 5.56 -17.51 -1.21
C SER A 158 4.93 -16.87 0.03
N LEU A 159 5.67 -16.90 1.13
CA LEU A 159 5.23 -16.24 2.37
C LEU A 159 5.25 -14.71 2.26
N PHE A 160 5.92 -14.13 1.25
CA PHE A 160 6.06 -12.69 1.05
C PHE A 160 5.86 -12.34 -0.41
N ASN A 161 4.90 -11.47 -0.75
CA ASN A 161 4.50 -11.25 -2.13
C ASN A 161 4.27 -9.77 -2.44
N VAL A 162 4.18 -9.43 -3.74
CA VAL A 162 3.86 -8.07 -4.20
C VAL A 162 2.36 -7.83 -4.05
N SER A 163 2.01 -6.88 -3.20
CA SER A 163 0.61 -6.47 -2.96
C SER A 163 0.04 -5.68 -4.14
N ALA A 164 -1.27 -5.57 -4.19
CA ALA A 164 -2.06 -4.91 -5.24
C ALA A 164 -1.56 -3.51 -5.59
N MET A 165 -1.14 -3.30 -6.84
CA MET A 165 -0.74 -1.99 -7.37
C MET A 165 -1.05 -1.95 -8.87
N SER A 166 -2.02 -1.13 -9.26
CA SER A 166 -2.55 -1.14 -10.64
C SER A 166 -1.61 -0.49 -11.67
N PHE A 167 -1.61 -1.04 -12.88
CA PHE A 167 -1.10 -0.33 -14.06
C PHE A 167 -1.97 0.92 -14.27
N GLY A 168 -1.32 2.05 -14.47
CA GLY A 168 -1.99 3.35 -14.49
C GLY A 168 -1.67 4.16 -13.24
N ALA A 169 -1.75 3.55 -12.05
CA ALA A 169 -1.15 4.11 -10.85
C ALA A 169 0.38 4.01 -10.94
N LEU A 170 0.89 2.83 -11.28
CA LEU A 170 2.31 2.61 -11.57
C LEU A 170 2.58 2.69 -13.09
N SER A 171 3.82 2.97 -13.45
CA SER A 171 4.29 3.00 -14.84
C SER A 171 4.46 1.59 -15.42
N ALA A 172 4.50 1.50 -16.74
CA ALA A 172 4.76 0.25 -17.45
C ALA A 172 6.06 -0.41 -16.98
N ASN A 173 7.15 0.38 -16.86
CA ASN A 173 8.44 -0.18 -16.44
C ASN A 173 8.45 -0.61 -14.96
N ALA A 174 7.64 0.02 -14.11
CA ALA A 174 7.46 -0.45 -12.73
C ALA A 174 6.75 -1.81 -12.71
N ILE A 175 5.66 -1.97 -13.48
CA ILE A 175 4.94 -3.25 -13.59
C ILE A 175 5.86 -4.35 -14.14
N ARG A 176 6.60 -4.07 -15.22
CA ARG A 176 7.58 -5.01 -15.79
C ARG A 176 8.60 -5.47 -14.76
N SER A 177 9.16 -4.51 -14.00
CA SER A 177 10.19 -4.78 -13.00
C SER A 177 9.65 -5.67 -11.87
N LEU A 178 8.45 -5.36 -11.39
CA LEU A 178 7.79 -6.13 -10.33
C LEU A 178 7.47 -7.55 -10.80
N ASN A 179 6.84 -7.69 -11.97
CA ASN A 179 6.44 -9.00 -12.47
C ASN A 179 7.65 -9.88 -12.80
N ARG A 180 8.67 -9.30 -13.46
CA ARG A 180 9.91 -10.04 -13.77
C ARG A 180 10.63 -10.48 -12.50
N GLY A 181 10.73 -9.58 -11.50
CA GLY A 181 11.35 -9.92 -10.22
C GLY A 181 10.58 -10.99 -9.46
N ALA A 182 9.25 -10.95 -9.51
CA ALA A 182 8.38 -11.96 -8.93
C ALA A 182 8.58 -13.32 -9.60
N GLN A 183 8.69 -13.34 -10.93
CA GLN A 183 8.98 -14.55 -11.71
C GLN A 183 10.35 -15.15 -11.30
N MET A 184 11.38 -14.30 -11.22
CA MET A 184 12.74 -14.72 -10.83
C MET A 184 12.81 -15.25 -9.40
N GLY A 185 11.94 -14.77 -8.52
CA GLY A 185 11.93 -15.14 -7.10
C GLY A 185 10.85 -16.16 -6.73
N ASN A 186 10.06 -16.63 -7.68
CA ASN A 186 8.98 -17.60 -7.49
C ASN A 186 7.96 -17.14 -6.44
N PHE A 187 7.46 -15.89 -6.60
CA PHE A 187 6.39 -15.32 -5.79
C PHE A 187 5.40 -14.57 -6.69
N TYR A 188 4.21 -14.27 -6.18
CA TYR A 188 3.20 -13.68 -7.05
C TYR A 188 3.24 -12.14 -7.07
N HIS A 189 2.68 -11.60 -8.14
CA HIS A 189 2.43 -10.18 -8.33
C HIS A 189 0.92 -9.96 -8.41
N ASP A 190 0.36 -9.24 -7.45
CA ASP A 190 -1.05 -8.86 -7.45
C ASP A 190 -1.22 -7.65 -8.38
N THR A 191 -2.14 -7.77 -9.34
CA THR A 191 -2.34 -6.79 -10.41
C THR A 191 -2.90 -5.45 -9.94
N GLY A 192 -3.56 -5.44 -8.78
CA GLY A 192 -4.41 -4.31 -8.41
C GLY A 192 -5.65 -4.22 -9.32
N GLU A 193 -6.58 -3.33 -8.97
CA GLU A 193 -7.89 -3.24 -9.63
C GLU A 193 -7.88 -2.73 -11.08
N GLY A 194 -6.71 -2.37 -11.63
CA GLY A 194 -6.58 -1.79 -12.97
C GLY A 194 -6.62 -2.78 -14.13
N SER A 195 -6.97 -4.03 -13.90
CA SER A 195 -6.94 -5.14 -14.85
C SER A 195 -5.52 -5.67 -15.09
N ILE A 196 -5.42 -6.76 -15.82
CA ILE A 196 -4.15 -7.34 -16.25
C ILE A 196 -3.69 -6.58 -17.50
N SER A 197 -2.56 -5.88 -17.40
CA SER A 197 -1.99 -5.15 -18.54
C SER A 197 -1.06 -6.04 -19.35
N PRO A 198 -0.71 -5.65 -20.58
CA PRO A 198 0.32 -6.37 -21.36
C PRO A 198 1.64 -6.52 -20.56
N TYR A 199 1.97 -5.55 -19.73
CA TYR A 199 3.22 -5.53 -18.95
C TYR A 199 3.25 -6.56 -17.83
N HIS A 200 2.08 -6.97 -17.32
CA HIS A 200 1.97 -8.09 -16.38
C HIS A 200 2.26 -9.43 -17.09
N ARG A 201 1.98 -9.50 -18.41
CA ARG A 201 2.10 -10.75 -19.16
C ARG A 201 3.50 -10.99 -19.73
N GLU A 202 4.25 -9.93 -20.02
CA GLU A 202 5.53 -10.00 -20.74
C GLU A 202 6.54 -10.98 -20.13
N ASN A 203 6.58 -11.12 -18.81
CA ASN A 203 7.61 -11.91 -18.14
C ASN A 203 7.10 -13.20 -17.51
N GLY A 204 5.79 -13.45 -17.58
CA GLY A 204 5.19 -14.70 -17.14
C GLY A 204 5.22 -14.96 -15.63
N GLY A 205 5.45 -13.92 -14.82
CA GLY A 205 5.40 -14.07 -13.35
C GLY A 205 3.96 -14.31 -12.88
N ASP A 206 3.79 -15.19 -11.89
CA ASP A 206 2.50 -15.58 -11.34
C ASP A 206 1.68 -14.36 -10.93
N LEU A 207 0.40 -14.35 -11.29
CA LEU A 207 -0.52 -13.24 -11.02
C LEU A 207 -1.63 -13.63 -10.05
N VAL A 208 -1.93 -12.73 -9.13
CA VAL A 208 -3.23 -12.66 -8.47
C VAL A 208 -3.99 -11.55 -9.20
N TRP A 209 -5.14 -11.88 -9.79
CA TRP A 209 -5.96 -10.88 -10.48
C TRP A 209 -6.94 -10.27 -9.50
N GLU A 210 -6.74 -8.98 -9.20
CA GLU A 210 -7.61 -8.24 -8.29
C GLU A 210 -8.81 -7.67 -9.06
N LEU A 211 -10.02 -8.04 -8.63
CA LEU A 211 -11.29 -7.55 -9.16
C LEU A 211 -11.83 -6.45 -8.25
N GLY A 212 -11.73 -5.19 -8.70
CA GLY A 212 -12.38 -4.07 -8.02
C GLY A 212 -13.83 -3.89 -8.49
N SER A 213 -14.54 -2.97 -7.85
CA SER A 213 -15.94 -2.64 -8.14
C SER A 213 -16.17 -2.06 -9.54
N GLY A 214 -15.11 -1.63 -10.23
CA GLY A 214 -15.18 -1.19 -11.63
C GLY A 214 -15.08 -2.32 -12.65
N TYR A 215 -14.77 -3.54 -12.21
CA TYR A 215 -14.60 -4.74 -13.04
C TYR A 215 -13.70 -4.53 -14.25
N PHE A 216 -12.66 -3.71 -14.11
CA PHE A 216 -11.76 -3.38 -15.21
C PHE A 216 -11.14 -4.67 -15.78
N GLY A 217 -11.20 -4.79 -17.10
CA GLY A 217 -10.74 -5.98 -17.83
C GLY A 217 -11.82 -7.03 -18.04
N CYS A 218 -12.92 -6.99 -17.29
CA CYS A 218 -14.05 -7.92 -17.46
C CYS A 218 -15.39 -7.22 -17.21
N ARG A 219 -15.55 -6.04 -17.83
CA ARG A 219 -16.76 -5.23 -17.62
C ARG A 219 -17.57 -5.10 -18.90
N THR A 220 -18.87 -4.99 -18.76
CA THR A 220 -19.80 -4.60 -19.81
C THR A 220 -19.62 -3.10 -20.11
N ARG A 221 -20.28 -2.60 -21.15
CA ARG A 221 -20.23 -1.16 -21.50
C ARG A 221 -20.81 -0.26 -20.40
N ASP A 222 -21.81 -0.76 -19.68
CA ASP A 222 -22.43 -0.04 -18.55
C ASP A 222 -21.73 -0.29 -17.21
N GLY A 223 -20.55 -0.92 -17.23
CA GLY A 223 -19.68 -1.04 -16.07
C GLY A 223 -19.98 -2.20 -15.13
N LYS A 224 -20.81 -3.16 -15.55
CA LYS A 224 -21.15 -4.33 -14.75
C LYS A 224 -20.21 -5.50 -15.03
N PHE A 225 -20.22 -6.51 -14.16
CA PHE A 225 -19.43 -7.74 -14.33
C PHE A 225 -19.89 -8.51 -15.59
N ASP A 226 -18.92 -8.98 -16.37
CA ASP A 226 -19.12 -9.75 -17.60
C ASP A 226 -18.45 -11.12 -17.41
N PRO A 227 -19.23 -12.20 -17.22
CA PRO A 227 -18.67 -13.54 -16.96
C PRO A 227 -17.81 -14.10 -18.11
N GLU A 228 -18.16 -13.81 -19.36
CA GLU A 228 -17.42 -14.33 -20.53
C GLU A 228 -16.03 -13.68 -20.60
N ARG A 229 -15.99 -12.34 -20.45
CA ARG A 229 -14.72 -11.59 -20.42
C ARG A 229 -13.87 -11.98 -19.22
N PHE A 230 -14.50 -12.24 -18.09
CA PHE A 230 -13.78 -12.71 -16.90
C PHE A 230 -13.14 -14.07 -17.18
N ALA A 231 -13.92 -15.06 -17.65
CA ALA A 231 -13.41 -16.40 -17.92
C ALA A 231 -12.25 -16.37 -18.92
N ALA A 232 -12.37 -15.54 -19.97
CA ALA A 232 -11.33 -15.40 -21.00
C ALA A 232 -9.97 -15.01 -20.42
N GLN A 233 -9.94 -14.21 -19.35
CA GLN A 233 -8.68 -13.82 -18.69
C GLN A 233 -8.33 -14.74 -17.53
N ALA A 234 -9.32 -15.17 -16.75
CA ALA A 234 -9.09 -15.97 -15.54
C ALA A 234 -8.54 -17.37 -15.83
N LEU A 235 -8.85 -17.93 -17.01
CA LEU A 235 -8.36 -19.25 -17.41
C LEU A 235 -6.88 -19.26 -17.81
N ASP A 236 -6.28 -18.10 -18.06
CA ASP A 236 -4.85 -17.99 -18.39
C ASP A 236 -4.01 -18.67 -17.30
N PRO A 237 -3.05 -19.54 -17.66
CA PRO A 237 -2.22 -20.24 -16.68
C PRO A 237 -1.36 -19.33 -15.80
N GLN A 238 -1.07 -18.09 -16.23
CA GLN A 238 -0.33 -17.13 -15.43
C GLN A 238 -1.16 -16.61 -14.24
N VAL A 239 -2.50 -16.57 -14.38
CA VAL A 239 -3.41 -16.15 -13.31
C VAL A 239 -3.57 -17.33 -12.34
N LYS A 240 -3.05 -17.19 -11.13
CA LYS A 240 -3.06 -18.26 -10.11
C LYS A 240 -4.23 -18.16 -9.14
N MET A 241 -4.64 -16.94 -8.81
CA MET A 241 -5.71 -16.69 -7.84
C MET A 241 -6.53 -15.48 -8.29
N ILE A 242 -7.77 -15.40 -7.80
CA ILE A 242 -8.68 -14.27 -8.03
C ILE A 242 -8.96 -13.61 -6.67
N GLU A 243 -8.77 -12.29 -6.59
CA GLU A 243 -9.00 -11.52 -5.36
C GLU A 243 -10.08 -10.47 -5.58
N ILE A 244 -11.22 -10.60 -4.90
CA ILE A 244 -12.27 -9.57 -4.92
C ILE A 244 -11.86 -8.45 -3.97
N LYS A 245 -11.71 -7.23 -4.48
CA LYS A 245 -11.37 -6.09 -3.64
C LYS A 245 -12.65 -5.45 -3.09
N LEU A 246 -12.97 -5.72 -1.84
CA LEU A 246 -14.09 -5.07 -1.14
C LEU A 246 -13.70 -3.66 -0.70
N SER A 247 -12.45 -3.50 -0.20
CA SER A 247 -11.91 -2.19 0.19
C SER A 247 -10.39 -2.25 0.28
N GLN A 248 -9.75 -1.11 0.55
CA GLN A 248 -8.31 -1.01 0.81
C GLN A 248 -8.08 -0.11 2.03
N GLY A 249 -7.01 -0.37 2.79
CA GLY A 249 -6.74 0.29 4.06
C GLY A 249 -6.64 1.81 3.99
N ALA A 250 -6.02 2.34 2.95
CA ALA A 250 -5.79 3.78 2.83
C ALA A 250 -7.07 4.61 2.63
N LYS A 251 -8.13 4.01 2.07
CA LYS A 251 -9.40 4.72 1.82
C LYS A 251 -10.56 3.72 1.76
N PRO A 252 -10.90 3.06 2.87
CA PRO A 252 -12.01 2.10 2.87
C PRO A 252 -13.33 2.79 2.57
N GLY A 253 -14.18 2.15 1.78
CA GLY A 253 -15.49 2.70 1.41
C GLY A 253 -15.43 3.81 0.36
N HIS A 254 -14.25 4.13 -0.17
CA HIS A 254 -14.07 5.15 -1.21
C HIS A 254 -13.59 4.48 -2.48
N GLY A 255 -14.28 4.72 -3.58
CA GLY A 255 -13.89 4.19 -4.88
C GLY A 255 -12.55 4.73 -5.36
N GLY A 256 -11.91 4.01 -6.26
CA GLY A 256 -10.66 4.44 -6.87
C GLY A 256 -10.87 5.54 -7.90
N ILE A 257 -9.95 6.49 -7.96
CA ILE A 257 -9.93 7.51 -9.01
C ILE A 257 -8.55 7.53 -9.67
N LEU A 258 -8.52 7.29 -10.98
CA LEU A 258 -7.33 7.55 -11.79
C LEU A 258 -7.61 8.82 -12.59
N PRO A 259 -6.90 9.93 -12.30
CA PRO A 259 -7.18 11.19 -12.97
C PRO A 259 -6.99 11.11 -14.49
N LYS A 260 -7.82 11.83 -15.23
CA LYS A 260 -7.85 11.83 -16.71
C LYS A 260 -6.48 12.06 -17.35
N HIS A 261 -5.63 12.89 -16.74
CA HIS A 261 -4.29 13.16 -17.28
C HIS A 261 -3.34 11.96 -17.18
N LYS A 262 -3.73 10.89 -16.46
CA LYS A 262 -2.99 9.62 -16.39
C LYS A 262 -3.66 8.53 -17.26
N VAL A 263 -4.86 8.78 -17.81
CA VAL A 263 -5.58 7.78 -18.62
C VAL A 263 -5.07 7.86 -20.06
N THR A 264 -4.03 7.10 -20.36
CA THR A 264 -3.48 6.97 -21.72
C THR A 264 -4.37 6.07 -22.57
N PRO A 265 -4.22 6.07 -23.92
CA PRO A 265 -4.96 5.12 -24.79
C PRO A 265 -4.82 3.67 -24.35
N GLU A 266 -3.64 3.30 -23.92
CA GLU A 266 -3.30 1.94 -23.47
C GLU A 266 -4.01 1.58 -22.16
N ILE A 267 -4.08 2.53 -21.22
CA ILE A 267 -4.80 2.33 -19.96
C ILE A 267 -6.31 2.24 -20.23
N ALA A 268 -6.81 3.12 -21.10
CA ALA A 268 -8.22 3.09 -21.50
C ALA A 268 -8.60 1.73 -22.10
N ALA A 269 -7.76 1.20 -23.00
CA ALA A 269 -7.96 -0.13 -23.58
C ALA A 269 -7.89 -1.25 -22.54
N THR A 270 -6.88 -1.21 -21.64
CA THR A 270 -6.68 -2.21 -20.58
C THR A 270 -7.87 -2.27 -19.62
N ARG A 271 -8.42 -1.11 -19.27
CA ARG A 271 -9.52 -1.01 -18.30
C ARG A 271 -10.91 -1.11 -18.93
N GLY A 272 -11.01 -0.91 -20.24
CA GLY A 272 -12.30 -0.86 -20.94
C GLY A 272 -13.08 0.41 -20.61
N VAL A 273 -12.38 1.58 -20.58
CA VAL A 273 -12.99 2.89 -20.23
C VAL A 273 -12.69 3.93 -21.33
N PRO A 274 -13.50 5.00 -21.44
CA PRO A 274 -13.22 6.06 -22.40
C PRO A 274 -11.99 6.89 -22.02
N MET A 275 -11.38 7.52 -23.01
CA MET A 275 -10.30 8.48 -22.81
C MET A 275 -10.84 9.87 -22.47
N GLY A 276 -10.01 10.68 -21.83
CA GLY A 276 -10.31 12.09 -21.57
C GLY A 276 -11.16 12.36 -20.35
N GLU A 277 -11.52 11.32 -19.62
CA GLU A 277 -12.32 11.40 -18.39
C GLU A 277 -11.58 10.73 -17.24
N ASP A 278 -11.94 11.12 -16.01
CA ASP A 278 -11.43 10.43 -14.83
C ASP A 278 -11.98 8.99 -14.81
N CYS A 279 -11.09 8.01 -14.58
CA CYS A 279 -11.49 6.61 -14.49
C CYS A 279 -11.85 6.31 -13.02
N VAL A 280 -13.15 6.19 -12.74
CA VAL A 280 -13.69 6.06 -11.39
C VAL A 280 -14.21 4.65 -11.16
N SER A 281 -13.84 4.03 -10.03
CA SER A 281 -14.46 2.80 -9.55
C SER A 281 -15.58 3.16 -8.58
N PRO A 282 -16.75 2.53 -8.68
CA PRO A 282 -17.80 2.72 -7.66
C PRO A 282 -17.31 2.35 -6.26
N SER A 283 -17.96 2.87 -5.22
CA SER A 283 -17.60 2.56 -3.83
C SER A 283 -18.02 1.14 -3.41
N ARG A 284 -18.95 0.52 -4.16
CA ARG A 284 -19.43 -0.84 -3.89
C ARG A 284 -19.60 -1.64 -5.18
N HIS A 285 -19.60 -2.95 -5.05
CA HIS A 285 -19.80 -3.86 -6.19
C HIS A 285 -21.26 -3.86 -6.62
N SER A 286 -21.49 -4.03 -7.92
CA SER A 286 -22.85 -4.19 -8.48
C SER A 286 -23.26 -5.68 -8.60
N ALA A 287 -22.32 -6.60 -8.42
CA ALA A 287 -22.58 -8.04 -8.55
C ALA A 287 -23.19 -8.65 -7.28
N PHE A 288 -23.09 -7.95 -6.15
CA PHE A 288 -23.64 -8.41 -4.86
C PHE A 288 -23.93 -7.22 -3.97
N SER A 289 -24.90 -7.38 -3.06
CA SER A 289 -25.31 -6.37 -2.09
C SER A 289 -25.47 -6.94 -0.68
N THR A 290 -25.33 -8.26 -0.54
CA THR A 290 -25.45 -8.96 0.75
C THR A 290 -24.29 -9.93 0.93
N PRO A 291 -23.98 -10.35 2.17
CA PRO A 291 -22.96 -11.37 2.40
C PRO A 291 -23.25 -12.70 1.67
N ILE A 292 -24.52 -13.14 1.62
CA ILE A 292 -24.90 -14.36 0.89
C ILE A 292 -24.57 -14.21 -0.61
N GLU A 293 -24.93 -13.07 -1.20
CA GLU A 293 -24.62 -12.81 -2.61
C GLU A 293 -23.12 -12.77 -2.87
N LEU A 294 -22.32 -12.27 -1.93
CA LEU A 294 -20.86 -12.30 -2.03
C LEU A 294 -20.35 -13.76 -2.09
N MET A 295 -20.90 -14.66 -1.24
CA MET A 295 -20.51 -16.08 -1.26
C MET A 295 -20.89 -16.72 -2.61
N GLN A 296 -22.06 -16.41 -3.13
CA GLN A 296 -22.50 -16.89 -4.45
C GLN A 296 -21.58 -16.38 -5.56
N PHE A 297 -21.16 -15.11 -5.48
CA PHE A 297 -20.22 -14.53 -6.44
C PHE A 297 -18.86 -15.22 -6.37
N ILE A 298 -18.36 -15.54 -5.18
CA ILE A 298 -17.11 -16.31 -5.00
C ILE A 298 -17.22 -17.68 -5.70
N ALA A 299 -18.33 -18.39 -5.50
CA ALA A 299 -18.54 -19.69 -6.16
C ALA A 299 -18.57 -19.55 -7.69
N GLN A 300 -19.24 -18.53 -8.20
CA GLN A 300 -19.29 -18.23 -9.63
C GLN A 300 -17.90 -17.98 -10.21
N LEU A 301 -17.10 -17.12 -9.54
CA LEU A 301 -15.74 -16.80 -9.99
C LEU A 301 -14.84 -18.04 -9.96
N ARG A 302 -15.00 -18.90 -8.94
CA ARG A 302 -14.23 -20.15 -8.83
C ARG A 302 -14.53 -21.06 -10.02
N GLU A 303 -15.82 -21.23 -10.35
CA GLU A 303 -16.23 -22.02 -11.53
C GLU A 303 -15.67 -21.43 -12.82
N LEU A 304 -15.85 -20.13 -13.04
CA LEU A 304 -15.42 -19.44 -14.26
C LEU A 304 -13.90 -19.42 -14.43
N SER A 305 -13.14 -19.48 -13.33
CA SER A 305 -11.66 -19.54 -13.39
C SER A 305 -11.12 -20.96 -13.51
N GLY A 306 -12.01 -21.96 -13.64
CA GLY A 306 -11.61 -23.36 -13.76
C GLY A 306 -11.10 -23.98 -12.48
N GLY A 307 -11.65 -23.55 -11.33
CA GLY A 307 -11.35 -24.11 -10.01
C GLY A 307 -10.16 -23.51 -9.28
N LYS A 308 -9.70 -22.34 -9.70
CA LYS A 308 -8.61 -21.61 -9.02
C LYS A 308 -9.08 -21.04 -7.68
N PRO A 309 -8.16 -20.73 -6.74
CA PRO A 309 -8.53 -20.10 -5.48
C PRO A 309 -9.18 -18.73 -5.71
N VAL A 310 -10.31 -18.50 -5.04
CA VAL A 310 -11.01 -17.21 -5.04
C VAL A 310 -11.16 -16.73 -3.60
N GLY A 311 -10.69 -15.51 -3.35
CA GLY A 311 -10.82 -14.88 -2.04
C GLY A 311 -11.16 -13.41 -2.18
N PHE A 312 -11.07 -12.69 -1.07
CA PHE A 312 -11.31 -11.25 -1.09
C PHE A 312 -10.33 -10.50 -0.20
N LYS A 313 -10.12 -9.24 -0.54
CA LYS A 313 -9.31 -8.31 0.25
C LYS A 313 -10.18 -7.19 0.78
N PHE A 314 -9.97 -6.84 2.05
CA PHE A 314 -10.72 -5.75 2.67
C PHE A 314 -9.95 -5.12 3.83
N CYS A 315 -10.30 -3.88 4.14
CA CYS A 315 -9.97 -3.25 5.41
C CYS A 315 -11.18 -3.46 6.34
N LEU A 316 -10.95 -3.93 7.54
CA LEU A 316 -12.06 -4.12 8.48
C LEU A 316 -12.68 -2.75 8.79
N GLY A 317 -14.00 -2.68 8.72
CA GLY A 317 -14.81 -1.55 9.15
C GLY A 317 -15.65 -1.95 10.34
N HIS A 318 -16.94 -2.08 10.12
CA HIS A 318 -17.84 -2.57 11.16
C HIS A 318 -17.62 -4.08 11.38
N PRO A 319 -17.27 -4.51 12.60
CA PRO A 319 -16.99 -5.93 12.84
C PRO A 319 -18.17 -6.87 12.54
N TRP A 320 -19.41 -6.42 12.77
CA TRP A 320 -20.60 -7.24 12.46
C TRP A 320 -20.72 -7.55 10.97
N GLU A 321 -20.21 -6.68 10.08
CA GLU A 321 -20.23 -6.94 8.62
C GLU A 321 -19.37 -8.16 8.27
N PHE A 322 -18.17 -8.24 8.83
CA PHE A 322 -17.31 -9.41 8.60
C PHE A 322 -17.94 -10.67 9.23
N MET A 323 -18.51 -10.55 10.43
CA MET A 323 -19.23 -11.68 11.03
C MET A 323 -20.47 -12.06 10.22
N GLY A 324 -21.11 -11.09 9.53
CA GLY A 324 -22.19 -11.37 8.57
C GLY A 324 -21.71 -12.21 7.39
N ILE A 325 -20.51 -11.87 6.86
CA ILE A 325 -19.88 -12.70 5.82
C ILE A 325 -19.61 -14.10 6.37
N ALA A 326 -19.14 -14.22 7.62
CA ALA A 326 -18.88 -15.50 8.25
C ALA A 326 -20.17 -16.33 8.46
N LYS A 327 -21.28 -15.67 8.84
CA LYS A 327 -22.59 -16.33 8.89
C LYS A 327 -23.04 -16.82 7.50
N ALA A 328 -22.82 -16.00 6.47
CA ALA A 328 -23.15 -16.40 5.09
C ALA A 328 -22.33 -17.63 4.65
N MET A 329 -21.06 -17.73 5.09
CA MET A 329 -20.26 -18.93 4.83
C MET A 329 -20.91 -20.18 5.43
N LEU A 330 -21.42 -20.07 6.66
CA LEU A 330 -22.09 -21.19 7.35
C LEU A 330 -23.42 -21.54 6.68
N GLU A 331 -24.23 -20.53 6.32
CA GLU A 331 -25.56 -20.75 5.75
C GLU A 331 -25.51 -21.33 4.33
N THR A 332 -24.57 -20.83 3.51
CA THR A 332 -24.45 -21.28 2.11
C THR A 332 -23.56 -22.51 1.96
N GLY A 333 -22.69 -22.77 2.93
CA GLY A 333 -21.64 -23.77 2.81
C GLY A 333 -20.53 -23.38 1.84
N ILE A 334 -20.56 -22.15 1.27
CA ILE A 334 -19.55 -21.65 0.33
C ILE A 334 -18.47 -20.92 1.12
N LEU A 335 -17.20 -21.30 0.93
CA LEU A 335 -16.07 -20.69 1.62
C LEU A 335 -15.17 -19.95 0.62
N PRO A 336 -14.68 -18.75 0.95
CA PRO A 336 -13.53 -18.21 0.20
C PRO A 336 -12.30 -19.07 0.46
N ASP A 337 -11.40 -19.15 -0.49
CA ASP A 337 -10.15 -19.91 -0.33
C ASP A 337 -9.16 -19.13 0.53
N PHE A 338 -9.27 -17.79 0.49
CA PHE A 338 -8.40 -16.91 1.28
C PHE A 338 -9.09 -15.57 1.54
N ILE A 339 -8.56 -14.87 2.55
CA ILE A 339 -8.96 -13.52 2.92
C ILE A 339 -7.70 -12.69 3.14
N VAL A 340 -7.58 -11.52 2.50
CA VAL A 340 -6.47 -10.60 2.76
C VAL A 340 -6.98 -9.42 3.59
N VAL A 341 -6.40 -9.25 4.77
CA VAL A 341 -6.71 -8.10 5.63
C VAL A 341 -5.73 -6.97 5.29
N ASP A 342 -6.27 -5.84 4.81
CA ASP A 342 -5.47 -4.67 4.46
C ASP A 342 -5.68 -3.58 5.52
N GLY A 343 -4.65 -3.36 6.34
CA GLY A 343 -4.75 -2.43 7.48
C GLY A 343 -4.91 -0.97 7.07
N LYS A 344 -5.52 -0.19 7.96
CA LYS A 344 -5.70 1.27 7.84
C LYS A 344 -4.41 1.99 7.42
N GLU A 345 -3.25 1.52 7.91
CA GLU A 345 -1.94 2.08 7.60
C GLU A 345 -1.45 1.78 6.18
N GLY A 346 -2.24 1.09 5.38
CA GLY A 346 -1.98 0.83 3.97
C GLY A 346 -1.83 2.11 3.16
N GLY A 347 -1.30 2.01 1.95
CA GLY A 347 -1.04 3.16 1.10
C GLY A 347 -1.88 3.20 -0.16
N THR A 348 -1.87 4.35 -0.81
CA THR A 348 -2.52 4.56 -2.10
C THR A 348 -1.82 5.67 -2.87
N GLY A 349 -2.11 5.81 -4.15
CA GLY A 349 -1.60 6.92 -4.97
C GLY A 349 -2.27 8.24 -4.63
N ALA A 350 -3.52 8.21 -4.20
CA ALA A 350 -4.29 9.40 -3.81
C ALA A 350 -5.50 8.98 -2.98
N ALA A 351 -5.78 9.74 -1.92
CA ALA A 351 -6.97 9.57 -1.09
C ALA A 351 -7.30 10.90 -0.42
N PRO A 352 -8.57 11.16 -0.11
CA PRO A 352 -8.89 12.30 0.75
C PRO A 352 -8.23 12.14 2.12
N LEU A 353 -7.80 13.24 2.71
CA LEU A 353 -7.03 13.23 3.96
C LEU A 353 -7.80 12.56 5.10
N GLU A 354 -9.09 12.85 5.23
CA GLU A 354 -9.92 12.28 6.29
C GLU A 354 -10.00 10.75 6.18
N PHE A 355 -10.05 10.21 4.96
CA PHE A 355 -10.03 8.76 4.75
C PHE A 355 -8.68 8.18 5.15
N THR A 356 -7.60 8.83 4.73
CA THR A 356 -6.24 8.40 5.06
C THR A 356 -6.00 8.38 6.58
N ASP A 357 -6.54 9.35 7.30
CA ASP A 357 -6.20 9.52 8.72
C ASP A 357 -7.22 8.91 9.68
N HIS A 358 -8.51 8.79 9.30
CA HIS A 358 -9.56 8.55 10.29
C HIS A 358 -10.55 7.41 9.96
N ILE A 359 -10.47 6.74 8.80
CA ILE A 359 -11.43 5.69 8.42
C ILE A 359 -10.72 4.34 8.23
N GLY A 360 -11.26 3.29 8.84
CA GLY A 360 -10.74 1.92 8.75
C GLY A 360 -10.02 1.47 10.01
N VAL A 361 -9.94 0.16 10.20
CA VAL A 361 -9.31 -0.47 11.36
C VAL A 361 -7.84 -0.77 11.04
N PRO A 362 -6.90 -0.49 11.96
CA PRO A 362 -5.49 -0.85 11.76
C PRO A 362 -5.30 -2.35 11.56
N LEU A 363 -4.19 -2.73 10.94
CA LEU A 363 -3.93 -4.11 10.54
C LEU A 363 -4.00 -5.09 11.70
N ARG A 364 -3.38 -4.77 12.81
CA ARG A 364 -3.28 -5.69 13.95
C ARG A 364 -4.67 -6.07 14.47
N GLU A 365 -5.51 -5.06 14.71
CA GLU A 365 -6.87 -5.26 15.23
C GLU A 365 -7.74 -5.99 14.20
N GLY A 366 -7.65 -5.60 12.93
CA GLY A 366 -8.40 -6.24 11.84
C GLY A 366 -8.01 -7.70 11.65
N LEU A 367 -6.70 -7.97 11.63
CA LEU A 367 -6.17 -9.32 11.46
C LEU A 367 -6.60 -10.24 12.61
N LEU A 368 -6.43 -9.76 13.85
CA LEU A 368 -6.82 -10.53 15.03
C LEU A 368 -8.32 -10.82 15.03
N PHE A 369 -9.13 -9.84 14.64
CA PHE A 369 -10.59 -10.03 14.57
C PHE A 369 -10.97 -11.09 13.54
N VAL A 370 -10.37 -11.05 12.35
CA VAL A 370 -10.61 -12.04 11.30
C VAL A 370 -10.16 -13.43 11.75
N HIS A 371 -8.92 -13.53 12.29
CA HIS A 371 -8.37 -14.78 12.80
C HIS A 371 -9.29 -15.40 13.85
N ASN A 372 -9.67 -14.61 14.86
CA ASN A 372 -10.55 -15.06 15.94
C ASN A 372 -11.92 -15.52 15.44
N THR A 373 -12.54 -14.76 14.53
CA THR A 373 -13.83 -15.13 13.96
C THR A 373 -13.75 -16.50 13.29
N LEU A 374 -12.69 -16.72 12.48
CA LEU A 374 -12.50 -18.00 11.78
C LEU A 374 -12.21 -19.15 12.76
N VAL A 375 -11.43 -18.91 13.82
CA VAL A 375 -11.17 -19.90 14.88
C VAL A 375 -12.47 -20.25 15.60
N GLY A 376 -13.24 -19.23 16.01
CA GLY A 376 -14.52 -19.40 16.72
C GLY A 376 -15.56 -20.16 15.91
N LEU A 377 -15.39 -20.26 14.58
CA LEU A 377 -16.30 -20.97 13.68
C LEU A 377 -15.74 -22.29 13.16
N ASN A 378 -14.55 -22.70 13.60
CA ASN A 378 -13.83 -23.88 13.08
C ASN A 378 -13.59 -23.79 11.56
N LEU A 379 -13.32 -22.58 11.05
CA LEU A 379 -13.04 -22.31 9.63
C LEU A 379 -11.59 -21.92 9.37
N ARG A 380 -10.79 -21.65 10.42
CA ARG A 380 -9.44 -21.10 10.26
C ARG A 380 -8.49 -22.01 9.48
N ASP A 381 -8.64 -23.31 9.62
CA ASP A 381 -7.83 -24.31 8.90
C ASP A 381 -8.22 -24.43 7.42
N LYS A 382 -9.46 -24.02 7.07
CA LYS A 382 -10.01 -24.13 5.71
C LYS A 382 -9.79 -22.88 4.87
N ILE A 383 -9.55 -21.73 5.52
CA ILE A 383 -9.42 -20.42 4.86
C ILE A 383 -8.07 -19.82 5.24
N LYS A 384 -7.24 -19.52 4.24
CA LYS A 384 -5.94 -18.89 4.48
C LYS A 384 -6.10 -17.38 4.64
N VAL A 385 -5.27 -16.77 5.50
CA VAL A 385 -5.36 -15.34 5.81
C VAL A 385 -4.05 -14.65 5.45
N GLY A 386 -4.13 -13.67 4.52
CA GLY A 386 -3.03 -12.80 4.18
C GLY A 386 -3.12 -11.46 4.89
N ALA A 387 -1.98 -10.81 5.09
CA ALA A 387 -1.91 -9.50 5.75
C ALA A 387 -1.18 -8.49 4.88
N SER A 388 -1.70 -7.27 4.79
CA SER A 388 -1.01 -6.15 4.15
C SER A 388 -1.22 -4.86 4.94
N GLY A 389 -0.17 -4.03 5.00
CA GLY A 389 -0.19 -2.76 5.73
C GLY A 389 1.18 -2.42 6.29
N LYS A 390 1.95 -1.61 5.58
CA LYS A 390 3.31 -1.14 5.95
C LYS A 390 4.33 -2.26 6.24
N ILE A 391 4.19 -3.42 5.66
CA ILE A 391 5.11 -4.56 5.88
C ILE A 391 6.34 -4.37 4.99
N VAL A 392 7.55 -4.22 5.57
CA VAL A 392 8.79 -4.02 4.83
C VAL A 392 9.99 -4.78 5.42
N SER A 393 9.85 -5.38 6.60
CA SER A 393 10.94 -6.07 7.28
C SER A 393 10.57 -7.50 7.64
N ALA A 394 11.57 -8.32 7.96
CA ALA A 394 11.36 -9.67 8.48
C ALA A 394 10.55 -9.65 9.79
N PHE A 395 10.80 -8.65 10.65
CA PHE A 395 10.04 -8.52 11.90
C PHE A 395 8.56 -8.20 11.63
N ASP A 396 8.28 -7.33 10.63
CA ASP A 396 6.87 -7.04 10.28
C ASP A 396 6.15 -8.33 9.85
N ILE A 397 6.83 -9.17 9.03
CA ILE A 397 6.28 -10.46 8.60
C ILE A 397 6.04 -11.36 9.83
N ALA A 398 7.05 -11.52 10.68
CA ALA A 398 6.93 -12.36 11.89
C ALA A 398 5.78 -11.87 12.78
N SER A 399 5.61 -10.57 12.93
CA SER A 399 4.55 -9.97 13.76
C SER A 399 3.15 -10.32 13.24
N VAL A 400 2.92 -10.20 11.91
CA VAL A 400 1.58 -10.55 11.37
C VAL A 400 1.34 -12.06 11.40
N LEU A 401 2.38 -12.89 11.20
CA LEU A 401 2.22 -14.35 11.33
C LEU A 401 1.85 -14.72 12.77
N ALA A 402 2.55 -14.13 13.75
CA ALA A 402 2.26 -14.37 15.17
C ALA A 402 0.85 -13.91 15.56
N THR A 403 0.27 -12.95 14.81
CA THR A 403 -1.08 -12.41 15.06
C THR A 403 -2.17 -13.23 14.36
N GLY A 404 -1.80 -14.14 13.46
CA GLY A 404 -2.74 -15.05 12.82
C GLY A 404 -2.82 -15.00 11.30
N ALA A 405 -1.86 -14.36 10.63
CA ALA A 405 -1.75 -14.46 9.16
C ALA A 405 -1.02 -15.74 8.76
N ASP A 406 -1.26 -16.19 7.54
CA ASP A 406 -0.49 -17.28 6.90
C ASP A 406 0.63 -16.71 6.01
N TRP A 407 0.44 -15.50 5.45
CA TRP A 407 1.45 -14.85 4.62
C TRP A 407 1.29 -13.33 4.66
N ALA A 408 2.28 -12.63 4.10
CA ALA A 408 2.33 -11.17 4.08
C ALA A 408 2.48 -10.62 2.66
N ASN A 409 1.84 -9.49 2.40
CA ASN A 409 1.96 -8.74 1.14
C ASN A 409 2.56 -7.36 1.40
N SER A 410 3.37 -6.87 0.45
CA SER A 410 3.96 -5.55 0.54
C SER A 410 3.80 -4.81 -0.78
N ALA A 411 3.24 -3.60 -0.73
CA ALA A 411 3.18 -2.70 -1.89
C ALA A 411 4.40 -1.76 -1.87
N ARG A 412 4.45 -0.86 -0.89
CA ARG A 412 5.47 0.19 -0.84
C ARG A 412 6.88 -0.35 -0.62
N GLY A 413 7.02 -1.49 0.07
CA GLY A 413 8.32 -2.16 0.17
C GLY A 413 8.90 -2.48 -1.20
N PHE A 414 8.10 -3.09 -2.07
CA PHE A 414 8.54 -3.38 -3.43
C PHE A 414 8.68 -2.13 -4.29
N MET A 415 7.88 -1.07 -4.03
CA MET A 415 8.11 0.23 -4.68
C MET A 415 9.48 0.80 -4.30
N PHE A 416 9.86 0.75 -3.01
CA PHE A 416 11.20 1.19 -2.58
C PHE A 416 12.29 0.35 -3.26
N ALA A 417 12.09 -0.96 -3.35
CA ALA A 417 13.05 -1.85 -3.99
C ALA A 417 13.34 -1.43 -5.44
N ILE A 418 12.33 -0.98 -6.19
CA ILE A 418 12.52 -0.52 -7.58
C ILE A 418 12.93 0.95 -7.67
N GLY A 419 13.08 1.66 -6.54
CA GLY A 419 13.65 3.00 -6.51
C GLY A 419 12.73 4.14 -6.11
N CYS A 420 11.58 3.86 -5.50
CA CYS A 420 10.73 4.92 -4.91
C CYS A 420 11.52 5.62 -3.79
N ILE A 421 11.42 6.95 -3.72
CA ILE A 421 12.10 7.77 -2.71
C ILE A 421 11.13 8.47 -1.75
N GLN A 422 9.86 8.04 -1.75
CA GLN A 422 8.82 8.61 -0.88
C GLN A 422 8.58 10.11 -1.14
N SER A 423 8.63 10.53 -2.41
CA SER A 423 8.40 11.93 -2.78
C SER A 423 6.93 12.38 -2.61
N GLN A 424 6.01 11.43 -2.40
CA GLN A 424 4.57 11.68 -2.19
C GLN A 424 3.87 12.43 -3.34
N SER A 425 4.47 12.42 -4.54
CA SER A 425 3.94 13.06 -5.74
C SER A 425 3.23 12.06 -6.69
N CYS A 426 2.78 10.91 -6.17
CA CYS A 426 2.22 9.81 -6.97
C CYS A 426 0.98 10.21 -7.78
N HIS A 427 0.16 11.14 -7.25
CA HIS A 427 -1.08 11.58 -7.91
C HIS A 427 -0.82 12.59 -9.03
N THR A 428 0.35 13.23 -9.08
CA THR A 428 0.62 14.37 -9.97
C THR A 428 1.10 13.97 -11.36
N ASN A 429 1.41 12.70 -11.61
CA ASN A 429 2.10 12.20 -12.80
C ASN A 429 3.55 12.69 -12.93
N LYS A 430 4.10 13.34 -11.89
CA LYS A 430 5.45 13.93 -11.88
C LYS A 430 6.43 13.16 -10.98
N CYS A 431 6.18 11.87 -10.77
CA CYS A 431 7.06 11.03 -9.94
C CYS A 431 8.52 11.16 -10.42
N PRO A 432 9.44 11.61 -9.55
CA PRO A 432 10.82 11.88 -9.99
C PRO A 432 11.61 10.63 -10.37
N THR A 433 11.20 9.45 -9.88
CA THR A 433 11.94 8.20 -10.13
C THR A 433 11.31 7.33 -11.23
N GLY A 434 10.16 7.75 -11.79
CA GLY A 434 9.51 6.98 -12.86
C GLY A 434 8.60 5.86 -12.38
N VAL A 435 8.44 5.66 -11.07
CA VAL A 435 7.64 4.55 -10.52
C VAL A 435 6.14 4.79 -10.71
N ALA A 436 5.64 5.98 -10.32
CA ALA A 436 4.19 6.28 -10.31
C ALA A 436 3.85 7.40 -11.31
N THR A 437 4.18 7.17 -12.59
CA THR A 437 3.95 8.15 -13.67
C THR A 437 3.63 7.43 -14.98
N GLN A 438 2.92 8.12 -15.87
CA GLN A 438 2.68 7.66 -17.24
C GLN A 438 3.54 8.43 -18.25
N ASP A 439 4.44 9.33 -17.78
CA ASP A 439 5.37 10.07 -18.61
C ASP A 439 6.46 9.11 -19.14
N PRO A 440 6.56 8.92 -20.48
CA PRO A 440 7.54 7.99 -21.05
C PRO A 440 9.00 8.36 -20.74
N LEU A 441 9.30 9.65 -20.63
CA LEU A 441 10.67 10.10 -20.35
C LEU A 441 11.05 9.80 -18.90
N ARG A 442 10.10 9.94 -17.96
CA ARG A 442 10.36 9.64 -16.55
C ARG A 442 10.47 8.14 -16.32
N GLN A 443 9.55 7.34 -16.87
CA GLN A 443 9.53 5.90 -16.60
C GLN A 443 10.74 5.15 -17.18
N ARG A 444 11.38 5.64 -18.27
CA ARG A 444 12.56 5.00 -18.83
C ARG A 444 13.76 5.02 -17.88
N ALA A 445 13.74 5.85 -16.83
CA ALA A 445 14.77 5.84 -15.79
C ALA A 445 14.75 4.54 -14.98
N LEU A 446 13.63 3.80 -15.00
CA LEU A 446 13.57 2.46 -14.42
C LEU A 446 14.10 1.45 -15.44
N VAL A 447 15.35 1.04 -15.27
CA VAL A 447 16.01 0.03 -16.11
C VAL A 447 15.51 -1.34 -15.63
N VAL A 448 14.60 -1.93 -16.40
CA VAL A 448 13.81 -3.12 -15.95
C VAL A 448 14.69 -4.29 -15.47
N PRO A 449 15.77 -4.71 -16.18
CA PRO A 449 16.60 -5.81 -15.66
C PRO A 449 17.19 -5.54 -14.27
N ASP A 450 17.74 -4.34 -14.04
CA ASP A 450 18.30 -3.94 -12.74
C ASP A 450 17.20 -3.94 -11.66
N LYS A 451 16.05 -3.35 -11.98
CA LYS A 451 14.95 -3.24 -10.99
C LYS A 451 14.32 -4.58 -10.67
N ALA A 452 14.21 -5.48 -11.65
CA ALA A 452 13.71 -6.84 -11.44
C ALA A 452 14.64 -7.62 -10.48
N GLU A 453 15.95 -7.49 -10.66
CA GLU A 453 16.92 -8.11 -9.75
C GLU A 453 16.76 -7.57 -8.32
N ARG A 454 16.56 -6.25 -8.19
CA ARG A 454 16.32 -5.64 -6.86
C ARG A 454 15.05 -6.15 -6.20
N VAL A 455 13.98 -6.38 -6.97
CA VAL A 455 12.73 -6.96 -6.48
C VAL A 455 13.00 -8.38 -5.93
N ARG A 456 13.69 -9.22 -6.72
CA ARG A 456 14.07 -10.58 -6.30
C ARG A 456 14.94 -10.55 -5.03
N ASN A 457 15.95 -9.68 -5.02
CA ASN A 457 16.88 -9.55 -3.89
C ASN A 457 16.17 -9.10 -2.62
N PHE A 458 15.29 -8.11 -2.71
CA PHE A 458 14.52 -7.62 -1.54
C PHE A 458 13.68 -8.75 -0.95
N HIS A 459 12.99 -9.50 -1.80
CA HIS A 459 12.19 -10.67 -1.39
C HIS A 459 13.08 -11.69 -0.67
N ARG A 460 14.13 -12.18 -1.35
CA ARG A 460 15.03 -13.22 -0.83
C ARG A 460 15.68 -12.80 0.48
N ASN A 461 16.25 -11.59 0.53
CA ASN A 461 16.98 -11.12 1.71
C ASN A 461 16.05 -10.83 2.90
N THR A 462 14.78 -10.51 2.64
CA THR A 462 13.78 -10.34 3.71
C THR A 462 13.41 -11.70 4.29
N LEU A 463 13.17 -12.72 3.45
CA LEU A 463 12.88 -14.07 3.93
C LEU A 463 14.10 -14.70 4.61
N LYS A 464 15.33 -14.39 4.17
CA LYS A 464 16.54 -14.82 4.87
C LYS A 464 16.57 -14.26 6.30
N GLY A 465 16.29 -12.96 6.45
CA GLY A 465 16.21 -12.36 7.78
C GLY A 465 15.11 -12.98 8.65
N LEU A 466 14.00 -13.39 8.03
CA LEU A 466 12.94 -14.11 8.76
C LEU A 466 13.44 -15.48 9.24
N ALA A 467 14.14 -16.24 8.38
CA ALA A 467 14.70 -17.55 8.75
C ALA A 467 15.67 -17.42 9.94
N GLU A 468 16.54 -16.40 9.92
CA GLU A 468 17.48 -16.14 11.01
C GLU A 468 16.75 -15.81 12.32
N MET A 469 15.67 -15.03 12.27
CA MET A 469 14.86 -14.71 13.45
C MET A 469 14.13 -15.93 14.00
N LEU A 470 13.58 -16.78 13.12
CA LEU A 470 12.92 -18.04 13.52
C LEU A 470 13.90 -18.97 14.21
N ALA A 471 15.06 -19.19 13.60
CA ALA A 471 16.11 -20.03 14.17
C ALA A 471 16.51 -19.54 15.57
N ALA A 472 16.71 -18.22 15.75
CA ALA A 472 17.02 -17.62 17.05
C ALA A 472 15.90 -17.86 18.06
N ALA A 473 14.64 -17.85 17.62
CA ALA A 473 13.48 -18.11 18.49
C ALA A 473 13.29 -19.62 18.78
N GLY A 474 14.09 -20.49 18.18
CA GLY A 474 13.96 -21.95 18.35
C GLY A 474 12.87 -22.56 17.48
N LEU A 475 12.51 -21.87 16.39
CA LEU A 475 11.46 -22.30 15.45
C LEU A 475 12.08 -22.72 14.11
N GLU A 476 11.53 -23.76 13.52
CA GLU A 476 12.03 -24.31 12.25
C GLU A 476 11.20 -23.82 11.05
N HIS A 477 9.96 -23.37 11.28
CA HIS A 477 9.07 -22.96 10.19
C HIS A 477 8.21 -21.76 10.61
N PRO A 478 7.92 -20.84 9.68
CA PRO A 478 7.08 -19.66 10.01
C PRO A 478 5.70 -19.99 10.58
N SER A 479 5.10 -21.13 10.19
CA SER A 479 3.79 -21.54 10.70
C SER A 479 3.79 -21.87 12.20
N GLN A 480 4.96 -21.98 12.82
CA GLN A 480 5.10 -22.19 14.27
C GLN A 480 5.02 -20.90 15.08
N LEU A 481 5.03 -19.74 14.40
CA LEU A 481 4.87 -18.46 15.08
C LEU A 481 3.45 -18.34 15.65
N GLU A 482 3.39 -18.00 16.92
CA GLU A 482 2.14 -17.81 17.66
C GLU A 482 2.23 -16.53 18.50
N ALA A 483 1.09 -16.05 18.97
CA ALA A 483 1.01 -14.83 19.80
C ALA A 483 1.89 -14.90 21.06
N LYS A 484 2.22 -16.09 21.57
CA LYS A 484 3.11 -16.24 22.73
C LYS A 484 4.57 -15.93 22.43
N HIS A 485 4.96 -15.88 21.15
CA HIS A 485 6.35 -15.58 20.76
C HIS A 485 6.61 -14.07 20.62
N LEU A 486 5.55 -13.27 20.52
CA LEU A 486 5.64 -11.83 20.35
C LEU A 486 5.40 -11.14 21.69
N VAL A 487 6.29 -10.24 22.06
CA VAL A 487 6.25 -9.50 23.33
C VAL A 487 6.13 -8.01 23.02
N ARG A 488 5.35 -7.30 23.82
CA ARG A 488 5.19 -5.86 23.71
C ARG A 488 5.45 -5.19 25.04
N ARG A 489 6.22 -4.12 25.00
CA ARG A 489 6.42 -3.23 26.15
C ARG A 489 5.18 -2.35 26.32
N ILE A 490 4.60 -2.39 27.50
CA ILE A 490 3.38 -1.62 27.80
C ILE A 490 3.74 -0.29 28.47
N THR A 491 4.66 -0.37 29.46
CA THR A 491 5.22 0.80 30.14
C THR A 491 6.74 0.63 30.21
N ASP A 492 7.41 1.58 30.83
CA ASP A 492 8.86 1.48 31.11
C ASP A 492 9.22 0.27 31.98
N THR A 493 8.28 -0.24 32.77
CA THR A 493 8.51 -1.34 33.72
C THR A 493 7.71 -2.61 33.41
N GLU A 494 6.80 -2.58 32.43
CA GLU A 494 5.93 -3.73 32.14
C GLU A 494 6.04 -4.19 30.68
N ILE A 495 6.23 -5.50 30.51
CA ILE A 495 6.11 -6.17 29.19
C ILE A 495 5.05 -7.27 29.28
N ARG A 496 4.39 -7.56 28.16
CA ARG A 496 3.41 -8.66 28.08
C ARG A 496 3.53 -9.41 26.78
N LEU A 497 3.24 -10.70 26.82
CA LEU A 497 3.08 -11.52 25.63
C LEU A 497 1.82 -11.06 24.88
N PHE A 498 1.83 -11.14 23.55
CA PHE A 498 0.64 -10.84 22.75
C PHE A 498 -0.55 -11.73 23.15
N SER A 499 -0.27 -12.98 23.51
CA SER A 499 -1.30 -13.91 24.00
C SER A 499 -1.96 -13.47 25.31
N GLN A 500 -1.32 -12.53 26.05
CA GLN A 500 -1.88 -11.96 27.27
C GLN A 500 -2.57 -10.61 27.03
N LEU A 501 -2.21 -9.94 25.95
CA LEU A 501 -2.74 -8.62 25.61
C LEU A 501 -4.10 -8.68 24.91
N HIS A 502 -4.35 -9.77 24.23
CA HIS A 502 -5.51 -9.89 23.38
C HIS A 502 -6.33 -11.13 23.75
N TYR A 503 -7.61 -11.03 23.53
CA TYR A 503 -8.51 -12.17 23.70
C TYR A 503 -8.44 -13.05 22.45
N PHE A 504 -8.26 -14.36 22.65
CA PHE A 504 -8.24 -15.35 21.59
C PHE A 504 -9.41 -16.30 21.79
N LEU A 505 -10.33 -16.36 20.79
CA LEU A 505 -11.46 -17.26 20.81
C LEU A 505 -11.00 -18.72 20.74
N LYS A 506 -11.70 -19.58 21.47
CA LYS A 506 -11.46 -21.02 21.42
C LYS A 506 -12.09 -21.61 20.15
N PRO A 507 -11.54 -22.71 19.59
CA PRO A 507 -12.16 -23.36 18.43
C PRO A 507 -13.63 -23.67 18.69
N GLY A 508 -14.51 -23.20 17.78
CA GLY A 508 -15.95 -23.42 17.83
C GLY A 508 -16.70 -22.59 18.85
N GLU A 509 -16.06 -21.64 19.52
CA GLU A 509 -16.69 -20.84 20.58
C GLU A 509 -17.92 -20.06 20.08
N LEU A 510 -17.86 -19.50 18.86
CA LEU A 510 -18.99 -18.78 18.28
C LEU A 510 -20.19 -19.69 17.94
N LEU A 511 -19.95 -20.99 17.82
CA LEU A 511 -21.00 -21.99 17.54
C LEU A 511 -21.61 -22.59 18.81
N SER A 512 -20.96 -22.37 19.97
CA SER A 512 -21.33 -23.06 21.23
C SER A 512 -22.58 -22.50 21.90
N GLY A 513 -23.03 -21.30 21.49
CA GLY A 513 -24.13 -20.59 22.17
C GLY A 513 -23.69 -19.92 23.47
N LYS A 514 -22.45 -20.08 23.87
CA LYS A 514 -21.87 -19.44 25.07
C LYS A 514 -20.49 -18.85 24.69
N ILE A 515 -20.47 -17.57 24.44
CA ILE A 515 -19.27 -16.85 24.02
C ILE A 515 -18.73 -16.08 25.22
N GLU A 516 -17.51 -16.39 25.66
CA GLU A 516 -16.89 -15.74 26.82
C GLU A 516 -16.40 -14.32 26.51
N GLY A 517 -16.08 -14.05 25.25
CA GLY A 517 -15.64 -12.73 24.82
C GLY A 517 -16.80 -11.79 24.51
N GLU A 518 -17.19 -10.95 25.48
CA GLU A 518 -18.33 -10.01 25.39
C GLU A 518 -18.36 -9.22 24.06
N PHE A 519 -17.21 -8.72 23.62
CA PHE A 519 -17.11 -7.97 22.35
C PHE A 519 -17.51 -8.86 21.16
N TYR A 520 -16.97 -10.09 21.11
CA TYR A 520 -17.26 -11.02 20.00
C TYR A 520 -18.72 -11.48 20.05
N GLU A 521 -19.26 -11.74 21.24
CA GLU A 521 -20.67 -12.10 21.41
C GLU A 521 -21.59 -11.00 20.86
N ARG A 522 -21.32 -9.76 21.24
CA ARG A 522 -22.09 -8.60 20.78
C ARG A 522 -22.05 -8.47 19.26
N MET A 523 -20.85 -8.53 18.67
CA MET A 523 -20.68 -8.40 17.21
C MET A 523 -21.37 -9.57 16.48
N TRP A 524 -21.26 -10.79 17.03
CA TRP A 524 -21.90 -11.97 16.45
C TRP A 524 -23.43 -11.82 16.45
N ASN A 525 -24.00 -11.31 17.53
CA ASN A 525 -25.44 -11.11 17.63
C ASN A 525 -25.94 -10.02 16.68
N MET A 526 -25.18 -8.98 16.45
CA MET A 526 -25.50 -7.91 15.49
C MET A 526 -25.38 -8.36 14.02
N ALA A 527 -24.59 -9.38 13.74
CA ALA A 527 -24.26 -9.81 12.37
C ALA A 527 -25.45 -10.51 11.69
N ARG A 528 -25.59 -10.26 10.37
CA ARG A 528 -26.63 -10.86 9.53
C ARG A 528 -26.01 -11.43 8.26
N ALA A 529 -26.44 -12.62 7.85
CA ALA A 529 -25.98 -13.23 6.59
C ALA A 529 -26.65 -12.59 5.37
N ASP A 530 -27.86 -12.10 5.55
CA ASP A 530 -28.71 -11.54 4.48
C ASP A 530 -28.57 -10.02 4.30
N SER A 531 -27.75 -9.36 5.13
CA SER A 531 -27.55 -7.91 5.04
C SER A 531 -26.23 -7.50 5.69
N PHE A 532 -25.59 -6.44 5.18
CA PHE A 532 -24.47 -5.78 5.86
C PHE A 532 -24.92 -4.87 7.01
N ASP A 533 -26.24 -4.57 7.10
CA ASP A 533 -26.77 -3.79 8.23
C ASP A 533 -26.76 -4.61 9.51
N ALA A 534 -26.54 -3.94 10.63
CA ALA A 534 -26.61 -4.59 11.94
C ALA A 534 -28.05 -5.04 12.24
N ALA A 535 -28.18 -6.16 12.94
CA ALA A 535 -29.46 -6.53 13.55
C ALA A 535 -29.81 -5.53 14.66
N ALA A 536 -31.11 -5.27 14.84
CA ALA A 536 -31.60 -4.29 15.82
C ALA A 536 -31.29 -4.71 17.28
#